data_d4851b50b84c4c053c346181da29e910
#
_entry.id   d4851b50b84c4c053c346181da29e910
#
_cell.length_a   1.000
_cell.length_b   1.000
_cell.length_c   1.000
_cell.angle_alpha   90.00
_cell.angle_beta   90.00
_cell.angle_gamma   90.00
#
_symmetry.space_group_name_H-M   'P 1'
#
loop_
_entity.id
_entity.type
_entity.pdbx_description
1 polymer ?
#
loop_
_entity_poly.entity_id
_entity_poly.type
_entity_poly.pdbx_seq_one_letter_code
_entity_poly.pdbx_strand_id
1 'polypeptide(L)'
;MEIYLVRHTETVCEKGICYGQSDVGLAEPFELIFENIISQLPSEAIIFSSPLQRCVILAKYIQNKIKTISYQEDERLMEMNFGDWEMKNWNDIPPEQLNPWMEDFVNICAFNGESFVELHKRTGTFLSEQISKKTDKPIVIITHAGIIRSFLCHHTSLPLKDAFQNKADFGQVIKIDF
;
A
#
# COMPACT_ATOMS: atom_id res chain seq x y z
N MET A 1 -3.88 -14.97 12.78
CA MET A 1 -2.60 -14.58 12.11
C MET A 1 -2.48 -13.07 12.16
N GLU A 2 -1.45 -12.57 12.86
CA GLU A 2 -1.24 -11.12 13.00
C GLU A 2 -0.59 -10.53 11.76
N ILE A 3 -1.20 -9.49 11.17
CA ILE A 3 -0.66 -8.74 10.03
C ILE A 3 -0.54 -7.27 10.43
N TYR A 4 0.63 -6.69 10.20
CA TYR A 4 0.93 -5.27 10.38
C TYR A 4 1.04 -4.64 9.00
N LEU A 5 0.06 -3.83 8.62
CA LEU A 5 0.06 -3.05 7.39
C LEU A 5 0.77 -1.73 7.66
N VAL A 6 1.82 -1.45 6.91
CA VAL A 6 2.64 -0.25 7.07
C VAL A 6 2.62 0.54 5.77
N ARG A 7 2.11 1.78 5.82
CA ARG A 7 2.26 2.69 4.68
C ARG A 7 3.64 3.34 4.71
N HIS A 8 4.30 3.43 3.53
CA HIS A 8 5.52 4.23 3.40
C HIS A 8 5.31 5.68 3.87
N THR A 9 6.38 6.40 4.16
CA THR A 9 6.35 7.81 4.58
C THR A 9 6.14 8.75 3.39
N GLU A 10 6.07 10.07 3.64
CA GLU A 10 5.90 11.06 2.58
C GLU A 10 6.94 10.91 1.48
N THR A 11 6.57 11.29 0.26
CA THR A 11 7.43 11.22 -0.92
C THR A 11 7.86 12.61 -1.35
N VAL A 12 8.89 12.67 -2.20
CA VAL A 12 9.36 13.93 -2.80
C VAL A 12 8.38 14.51 -3.84
N CYS A 13 7.31 13.79 -4.18
CA CYS A 13 6.30 14.28 -5.10
C CYS A 13 5.55 15.48 -4.54
N GLU A 14 5.37 16.49 -5.36
CA GLU A 14 4.53 17.64 -5.04
C GLU A 14 3.08 17.21 -4.78
N LYS A 15 2.40 17.94 -3.89
CA LYS A 15 0.98 17.69 -3.61
C LYS A 15 0.16 17.86 -4.89
N GLY A 16 -0.76 16.93 -5.11
CA GLY A 16 -1.62 16.93 -6.29
C GLY A 16 -1.07 16.18 -7.49
N ILE A 17 0.14 15.63 -7.40
CA ILE A 17 0.67 14.72 -8.44
C ILE A 17 0.15 13.29 -8.20
N CYS A 18 -0.41 12.70 -9.25
CA CYS A 18 -0.75 11.29 -9.31
C CYS A 18 0.52 10.48 -9.59
N TYR A 19 0.97 9.59 -8.69
CA TYR A 19 2.22 8.85 -8.92
C TYR A 19 2.10 7.32 -8.80
N GLY A 20 0.96 6.76 -8.44
CA GLY A 20 0.64 5.33 -8.48
C GLY A 20 1.82 4.37 -8.39
N GLN A 21 2.14 3.72 -9.49
CA GLN A 21 3.26 2.79 -9.63
C GLN A 21 4.57 3.46 -10.10
N SER A 22 4.54 4.74 -10.43
CA SER A 22 5.77 5.50 -10.70
C SER A 22 6.69 5.44 -9.48
N ASP A 23 7.98 5.22 -9.72
CA ASP A 23 8.95 5.02 -8.65
C ASP A 23 9.52 6.35 -8.17
N VAL A 24 8.95 6.85 -7.09
CA VAL A 24 9.31 8.14 -6.47
C VAL A 24 9.99 7.92 -5.14
N GLY A 25 10.97 8.78 -4.81
CA GLY A 25 11.73 8.73 -3.57
C GLY A 25 10.94 9.23 -2.36
N LEU A 26 11.48 8.97 -1.17
CA LEU A 26 10.96 9.49 0.10
C LEU A 26 11.42 10.92 0.35
N ALA A 27 10.56 11.73 0.98
CA ALA A 27 10.93 13.04 1.49
C ALA A 27 11.74 12.90 2.79
N GLU A 28 12.83 13.63 2.88
CA GLU A 28 13.67 13.70 4.10
C GLU A 28 13.26 14.88 5.00
N PRO A 29 13.49 14.79 6.32
CA PRO A 29 14.04 13.64 7.05
C PRO A 29 12.93 12.62 7.41
N PHE A 30 13.17 11.34 7.23
CA PHE A 30 12.21 10.27 7.53
C PHE A 30 12.59 9.39 8.73
N GLU A 31 13.79 9.53 9.28
CA GLU A 31 14.33 8.62 10.29
C GLU A 31 13.49 8.58 11.57
N LEU A 32 13.02 9.72 12.05
CA LEU A 32 12.17 9.78 13.25
C LEU A 32 10.82 9.09 13.04
N ILE A 33 10.27 9.19 11.83
CA ILE A 33 9.03 8.51 11.48
C ILE A 33 9.27 7.00 11.39
N PHE A 34 10.40 6.58 10.85
CA PHE A 34 10.79 5.17 10.79
C PHE A 34 10.95 4.56 12.19
N GLU A 35 11.60 5.27 13.13
CA GLU A 35 11.72 4.80 14.52
C GLU A 35 10.33 4.68 15.20
N ASN A 36 9.42 5.62 14.94
CA ASN A 36 8.05 5.53 15.43
C ASN A 36 7.30 4.32 14.83
N ILE A 37 7.49 4.03 13.54
CA ILE A 37 6.93 2.82 12.91
C ILE A 37 7.46 1.59 13.62
N ILE A 38 8.79 1.47 13.79
CA ILE A 38 9.43 0.31 14.41
C ILE A 38 8.93 0.07 15.82
N SER A 39 8.70 1.12 16.61
CA SER A 39 8.18 0.99 17.98
C SER A 39 6.80 0.31 18.07
N GLN A 40 6.08 0.22 16.95
CA GLN A 40 4.75 -0.40 16.85
C GLN A 40 4.80 -1.82 16.26
N LEU A 41 5.98 -2.26 15.78
CA LEU A 41 6.14 -3.56 15.14
C LEU A 41 6.57 -4.65 16.14
N PRO A 42 6.31 -5.93 15.82
CA PRO A 42 6.79 -7.04 16.63
C PRO A 42 8.32 -7.15 16.55
N SER A 43 8.92 -7.78 17.57
CA SER A 43 10.40 -7.97 17.64
C SER A 43 10.93 -8.95 16.59
N GLU A 44 10.07 -9.82 16.04
CA GLU A 44 10.40 -10.71 14.91
C GLU A 44 9.21 -10.77 13.94
N ALA A 45 9.47 -10.85 12.63
CA ALA A 45 8.41 -10.95 11.63
C ALA A 45 8.88 -11.57 10.30
N ILE A 46 7.90 -12.10 9.54
CA ILE A 46 8.00 -12.28 8.10
C ILE A 46 7.69 -10.93 7.45
N ILE A 47 8.54 -10.45 6.55
CA ILE A 47 8.39 -9.13 5.95
C ILE A 47 8.08 -9.26 4.46
N PHE A 48 7.02 -8.62 4.02
CA PHE A 48 6.70 -8.40 2.61
C PHE A 48 6.76 -6.91 2.28
N SER A 49 7.19 -6.56 1.08
CA SER A 49 7.24 -5.18 0.62
C SER A 49 6.72 -5.05 -0.81
N SER A 50 6.06 -3.94 -1.10
CA SER A 50 6.00 -3.46 -2.48
C SER A 50 7.43 -3.27 -3.01
N PRO A 51 7.71 -3.59 -4.29
CA PRO A 51 9.04 -3.39 -4.89
C PRO A 51 9.35 -1.91 -5.18
N LEU A 52 8.39 -0.99 -5.02
CA LEU A 52 8.63 0.43 -5.22
C LEU A 52 9.59 0.97 -4.16
N GLN A 53 10.61 1.76 -4.59
CA GLN A 53 11.73 2.15 -3.72
C GLN A 53 11.29 2.79 -2.41
N ARG A 54 10.21 3.57 -2.37
CA ARG A 54 9.65 4.19 -1.17
C ARG A 54 9.24 3.17 -0.09
N CYS A 55 8.84 1.96 -0.50
CA CYS A 55 8.57 0.85 0.41
C CYS A 55 9.84 0.06 0.73
N VAL A 56 10.69 -0.20 -0.27
CA VAL A 56 11.94 -0.95 -0.11
C VAL A 56 12.91 -0.26 0.86
N ILE A 57 13.02 1.07 0.80
CA ILE A 57 13.86 1.85 1.73
C ILE A 57 13.40 1.63 3.18
N LEU A 58 12.10 1.76 3.45
CA LEU A 58 11.53 1.51 4.77
C LEU A 58 11.70 0.04 5.19
N ALA A 59 11.44 -0.90 4.26
CA ALA A 59 11.59 -2.33 4.54
C ALA A 59 13.02 -2.69 4.95
N LYS A 60 14.03 -2.17 4.24
CA LYS A 60 15.45 -2.37 4.58
C LYS A 60 15.81 -1.77 5.94
N TYR A 61 15.24 -0.62 6.28
CA TYR A 61 15.45 -0.02 7.59
C TYR A 61 14.86 -0.90 8.70
N ILE A 62 13.63 -1.40 8.52
CA ILE A 62 12.97 -2.31 9.46
C ILE A 62 13.79 -3.60 9.65
N GLN A 63 14.32 -4.20 8.56
CA GLN A 63 15.15 -5.41 8.63
C GLN A 63 16.40 -5.25 9.51
N ASN A 64 16.94 -4.05 9.62
CA ASN A 64 18.10 -3.76 10.47
C ASN A 64 17.72 -3.56 11.95
N LYS A 65 16.43 -3.48 12.28
CA LYS A 65 15.94 -3.13 13.62
C LYS A 65 15.19 -4.25 14.32
N ILE A 66 14.52 -5.13 13.56
CA ILE A 66 13.80 -6.28 14.10
C ILE A 66 14.37 -7.58 13.54
N LYS A 67 14.15 -8.70 14.21
CA LYS A 67 14.55 -10.01 13.71
C LYS A 67 13.71 -10.39 12.49
N THR A 68 14.31 -10.36 11.30
CA THR A 68 13.66 -10.75 10.06
C THR A 68 13.72 -12.26 9.87
N ILE A 69 12.57 -12.93 9.84
CA ILE A 69 12.44 -14.37 9.57
C ILE A 69 12.64 -14.62 8.07
N SER A 70 11.96 -13.85 7.24
CA SER A 70 12.16 -13.81 5.79
C SER A 70 11.74 -12.45 5.23
N TYR A 71 12.29 -12.08 4.08
CA TYR A 71 11.94 -10.87 3.32
C TYR A 71 11.64 -11.23 1.88
N GLN A 72 10.55 -10.67 1.35
CA GLN A 72 10.17 -10.84 -0.05
C GLN A 72 9.50 -9.58 -0.56
N GLU A 73 9.87 -9.16 -1.77
CA GLU A 73 9.14 -8.16 -2.54
C GLU A 73 8.06 -8.86 -3.38
N ASP A 74 6.87 -8.23 -3.49
CA ASP A 74 5.74 -8.79 -4.22
C ASP A 74 5.03 -7.68 -5.00
N GLU A 75 4.95 -7.82 -6.32
CA GLU A 75 4.32 -6.84 -7.21
C GLU A 75 2.83 -6.62 -6.91
N ARG A 76 2.15 -7.63 -6.34
CA ARG A 76 0.75 -7.50 -5.92
C ARG A 76 0.55 -6.48 -4.81
N LEU A 77 1.63 -6.03 -4.15
CA LEU A 77 1.64 -4.99 -3.12
C LEU A 77 1.95 -3.60 -3.67
N MET A 78 2.18 -3.44 -4.98
CA MET A 78 2.35 -2.12 -5.61
C MET A 78 1.06 -1.31 -5.52
N GLU A 79 1.19 0.04 -5.46
CA GLU A 79 0.04 0.95 -5.47
C GLU A 79 -0.82 0.76 -6.73
N MET A 80 -1.99 1.37 -6.74
CA MET A 80 -2.86 1.41 -7.89
C MET A 80 -2.11 1.93 -9.13
N ASN A 81 -2.25 1.20 -10.23
CA ASN A 81 -1.73 1.64 -11.52
C ASN A 81 -2.66 2.70 -12.10
N PHE A 82 -2.23 3.95 -12.12
CA PHE A 82 -2.99 5.05 -12.70
C PHE A 82 -2.69 5.28 -14.20
N GLY A 83 -1.90 4.40 -14.82
CA GLY A 83 -1.63 4.42 -16.25
C GLY A 83 -1.12 5.78 -16.74
N ASP A 84 -1.77 6.33 -17.76
CA ASP A 84 -1.35 7.59 -18.40
C ASP A 84 -1.56 8.83 -17.51
N TRP A 85 -2.17 8.68 -16.35
CA TRP A 85 -2.32 9.79 -15.40
C TRP A 85 -1.11 9.96 -14.49
N GLU A 86 -0.23 8.95 -14.44
CA GLU A 86 0.93 9.01 -13.57
C GLU A 86 1.86 10.16 -13.91
N MET A 87 2.38 10.79 -12.87
CA MET A 87 3.24 11.99 -12.90
C MET A 87 2.55 13.26 -13.45
N LYS A 88 1.22 13.25 -13.62
CA LYS A 88 0.42 14.44 -13.93
C LYS A 88 -0.23 14.99 -12.65
N ASN A 89 -0.49 16.30 -12.65
CA ASN A 89 -1.35 16.87 -11.63
C ASN A 89 -2.79 16.40 -11.86
N TRP A 90 -3.51 16.09 -10.79
CA TRP A 90 -4.92 15.67 -10.87
C TRP A 90 -5.80 16.69 -11.61
N ASN A 91 -5.47 17.99 -11.51
CA ASN A 91 -6.19 19.06 -12.20
C ASN A 91 -5.91 19.12 -13.72
N ASP A 92 -4.84 18.46 -14.18
CA ASP A 92 -4.45 18.42 -15.60
C ASP A 92 -4.99 17.17 -16.30
N ILE A 93 -5.64 16.26 -15.59
CA ILE A 93 -6.30 15.10 -16.18
C ILE A 93 -7.59 15.56 -16.85
N PRO A 94 -7.82 15.21 -18.14
CA PRO A 94 -9.01 15.62 -18.86
C PRO A 94 -10.30 15.22 -18.10
N PRO A 95 -11.26 16.16 -17.90
CA PRO A 95 -12.49 15.86 -17.16
C PRO A 95 -13.30 14.68 -17.71
N GLU A 96 -13.28 14.48 -19.04
CA GLU A 96 -13.93 13.36 -19.70
C GLU A 96 -13.34 12.00 -19.33
N GLN A 97 -12.11 11.94 -18.80
CA GLN A 97 -11.47 10.75 -18.27
C GLN A 97 -11.64 10.65 -16.75
N LEU A 98 -11.45 11.78 -16.05
CA LEU A 98 -11.43 11.83 -14.61
C LEU A 98 -12.83 11.69 -14.00
N ASN A 99 -13.85 12.39 -14.53
CA ASN A 99 -15.18 12.42 -13.94
C ASN A 99 -15.84 11.04 -13.85
N PRO A 100 -15.85 10.21 -14.92
CA PRO A 100 -16.40 8.85 -14.81
C PRO A 100 -15.68 8.00 -13.77
N TRP A 101 -14.37 8.12 -13.67
CA TRP A 101 -13.58 7.43 -12.66
C TRP A 101 -13.91 7.93 -11.24
N MET A 102 -14.07 9.23 -11.03
CA MET A 102 -14.48 9.81 -9.74
C MET A 102 -15.88 9.35 -9.32
N GLU A 103 -16.78 9.10 -10.27
CA GLU A 103 -18.14 8.60 -10.00
C GLU A 103 -18.15 7.10 -9.64
N ASP A 104 -17.27 6.30 -10.27
CA ASP A 104 -17.17 4.85 -10.02
C ASP A 104 -15.71 4.36 -10.12
N PHE A 105 -14.86 4.82 -9.22
CA PHE A 105 -13.45 4.39 -9.14
C PHE A 105 -13.29 2.87 -8.88
N VAL A 106 -14.37 2.22 -8.42
CA VAL A 106 -14.34 0.77 -8.15
C VAL A 106 -14.25 -0.01 -9.43
N ASN A 107 -15.08 0.32 -10.43
CA ASN A 107 -15.20 -0.47 -11.65
C ASN A 107 -14.53 0.16 -12.86
N ILE A 108 -14.37 1.49 -12.88
CA ILE A 108 -13.74 2.21 -13.99
C ILE A 108 -12.23 2.27 -13.77
N CYS A 109 -11.48 1.84 -14.80
CA CYS A 109 -10.02 1.93 -14.79
C CYS A 109 -9.54 3.37 -15.03
N ALA A 110 -8.44 3.75 -14.39
CA ALA A 110 -7.65 4.85 -14.89
C ALA A 110 -7.22 4.56 -16.35
N PHE A 111 -7.05 5.58 -17.17
CA PHE A 111 -6.75 5.37 -18.59
C PHE A 111 -5.41 4.65 -18.78
N ASN A 112 -5.45 3.47 -19.41
CA ASN A 112 -4.32 2.52 -19.51
C ASN A 112 -3.80 2.02 -18.14
N GLY A 113 -4.58 2.14 -17.07
CA GLY A 113 -4.27 1.67 -15.73
C GLY A 113 -5.21 0.58 -15.25
N GLU A 114 -5.37 0.47 -13.93
CA GLU A 114 -6.27 -0.50 -13.28
C GLU A 114 -7.44 0.19 -12.55
N SER A 115 -8.50 -0.57 -12.33
CA SER A 115 -9.61 -0.22 -11.45
C SER A 115 -9.34 -0.66 -10.02
N PHE A 116 -10.12 -0.14 -9.05
CA PHE A 116 -9.96 -0.56 -7.66
C PHE A 116 -10.37 -2.03 -7.44
N VAL A 117 -11.32 -2.57 -8.24
CA VAL A 117 -11.68 -3.99 -8.16
C VAL A 117 -10.55 -4.90 -8.63
N GLU A 118 -9.75 -4.49 -9.62
CA GLU A 118 -8.57 -5.25 -10.07
C GLU A 118 -7.47 -5.24 -9.02
N LEU A 119 -7.19 -4.07 -8.41
CA LEU A 119 -6.31 -3.95 -7.26
C LEU A 119 -6.77 -4.85 -6.10
N HIS A 120 -8.07 -4.83 -5.78
CA HIS A 120 -8.65 -5.65 -4.72
C HIS A 120 -8.51 -7.15 -4.99
N LYS A 121 -8.66 -7.56 -6.25
CA LYS A 121 -8.46 -8.96 -6.67
C LYS A 121 -7.01 -9.42 -6.47
N ARG A 122 -6.00 -8.61 -6.88
CA ARG A 122 -4.59 -9.00 -6.70
C ARG A 122 -4.17 -9.03 -5.24
N THR A 123 -4.67 -8.09 -4.42
CA THR A 123 -4.42 -8.11 -2.97
C THR A 123 -5.09 -9.30 -2.29
N GLY A 124 -6.31 -9.67 -2.70
CA GLY A 124 -7.01 -10.86 -2.21
C GLY A 124 -6.28 -12.16 -2.54
N THR A 125 -5.69 -12.25 -3.74
CA THR A 125 -4.85 -13.39 -4.13
C THR A 125 -3.62 -13.50 -3.23
N PHE A 126 -2.92 -12.39 -2.97
CA PHE A 126 -1.78 -12.36 -2.05
C PHE A 126 -2.21 -12.80 -0.64
N LEU A 127 -3.29 -12.21 -0.10
CA LEU A 127 -3.80 -12.51 1.23
C LEU A 127 -4.16 -13.98 1.39
N SER A 128 -4.90 -14.55 0.44
CA SER A 128 -5.32 -15.96 0.44
C SER A 128 -4.11 -16.90 0.44
N GLU A 129 -3.06 -16.56 -0.30
CA GLU A 129 -1.80 -17.31 -0.30
C GLU A 129 -1.15 -17.29 1.08
N GLN A 130 -1.07 -16.13 1.75
CA GLN A 130 -0.43 -16.05 3.07
C GLN A 130 -1.26 -16.78 4.14
N ILE A 131 -2.60 -16.64 4.12
CA ILE A 131 -3.49 -17.37 5.04
C ILE A 131 -3.32 -18.90 4.87
N SER A 132 -3.16 -19.37 3.62
CA SER A 132 -3.00 -20.81 3.35
C SER A 132 -1.72 -21.40 3.96
N LYS A 133 -0.67 -20.60 4.19
CA LYS A 133 0.60 -21.02 4.79
C LYS A 133 0.49 -21.31 6.29
N LYS A 134 -0.60 -20.89 6.96
CA LYS A 134 -0.91 -21.14 8.38
C LYS A 134 0.27 -20.87 9.33
N THR A 135 0.95 -19.74 9.12
CA THR A 135 2.03 -19.33 10.02
C THR A 135 1.49 -18.76 11.33
N ASP A 136 2.18 -19.05 12.44
CA ASP A 136 1.97 -18.40 13.75
C ASP A 136 2.82 -17.14 13.92
N LYS A 137 3.70 -16.86 12.96
CA LYS A 137 4.58 -15.69 12.98
C LYS A 137 3.86 -14.45 12.47
N PRO A 138 4.10 -13.28 13.08
CA PRO A 138 3.55 -12.04 12.61
C PRO A 138 4.10 -11.69 11.22
N ILE A 139 3.25 -11.09 10.41
CA ILE A 139 3.59 -10.61 9.05
C ILE A 139 3.58 -9.09 9.05
N VAL A 140 4.65 -8.47 8.55
CA VAL A 140 4.72 -7.03 8.30
C VAL A 140 4.68 -6.80 6.80
N ILE A 141 3.74 -5.97 6.34
CA ILE A 141 3.54 -5.65 4.92
C ILE A 141 3.76 -4.15 4.72
N ILE A 142 4.85 -3.80 4.03
CA ILE A 142 5.17 -2.41 3.70
C ILE A 142 4.59 -2.09 2.31
N THR A 143 3.66 -1.15 2.25
CA THR A 143 2.88 -0.91 1.05
C THR A 143 2.29 0.52 0.99
N HIS A 144 1.18 0.71 0.31
CA HIS A 144 0.57 1.97 -0.10
C HIS A 144 -0.88 2.09 0.37
N ALA A 145 -1.45 3.29 0.23
CA ALA A 145 -2.78 3.60 0.72
C ALA A 145 -3.90 2.76 0.06
N GLY A 146 -3.85 2.59 -1.26
CA GLY A 146 -4.86 1.79 -1.99
C GLY A 146 -4.84 0.33 -1.56
N ILE A 147 -3.65 -0.24 -1.40
CA ILE A 147 -3.46 -1.62 -0.94
C ILE A 147 -3.98 -1.80 0.49
N ILE A 148 -3.62 -0.88 1.40
CA ILE A 148 -4.11 -0.93 2.80
C ILE A 148 -5.63 -0.88 2.85
N ARG A 149 -6.25 0.04 2.10
CA ARG A 149 -7.71 0.12 2.01
C ARG A 149 -8.33 -1.17 1.50
N SER A 150 -7.71 -1.80 0.50
CA SER A 150 -8.16 -3.09 -0.02
C SER A 150 -8.05 -4.21 1.04
N PHE A 151 -6.93 -4.30 1.77
CA PHE A 151 -6.79 -5.26 2.87
C PHE A 151 -7.85 -5.06 3.95
N LEU A 152 -8.14 -3.82 4.31
CA LEU A 152 -9.18 -3.49 5.30
C LEU A 152 -10.59 -3.87 4.79
N CYS A 153 -10.87 -3.68 3.50
CA CYS A 153 -12.13 -4.17 2.90
C CYS A 153 -12.24 -5.70 2.97
N HIS A 154 -11.16 -6.44 2.71
CA HIS A 154 -11.14 -7.90 2.90
C HIS A 154 -11.37 -8.30 4.36
N HIS A 155 -10.74 -7.60 5.30
CA HIS A 155 -10.83 -7.90 6.72
C HIS A 155 -12.21 -7.60 7.31
N THR A 156 -12.79 -6.44 6.98
CA THR A 156 -14.06 -5.97 7.57
C THR A 156 -15.29 -6.27 6.72
N SER A 157 -15.14 -6.83 5.52
CA SER A 157 -16.20 -6.98 4.51
C SER A 157 -16.87 -5.64 4.12
N LEU A 158 -16.14 -4.52 4.25
CA LEU A 158 -16.63 -3.21 3.83
C LEU A 158 -16.79 -3.17 2.30
N PRO A 159 -17.91 -2.65 1.77
CA PRO A 159 -18.09 -2.49 0.31
C PRO A 159 -16.98 -1.64 -0.29
N LEU A 160 -16.46 -2.01 -1.47
CA LEU A 160 -15.33 -1.34 -2.11
C LEU A 160 -15.56 0.16 -2.37
N LYS A 161 -16.80 0.56 -2.66
CA LYS A 161 -17.18 1.98 -2.82
C LYS A 161 -16.92 2.82 -1.56
N ASP A 162 -16.89 2.17 -0.41
CA ASP A 162 -16.66 2.81 0.90
C ASP A 162 -15.19 2.71 1.37
N ALA A 163 -14.31 2.17 0.55
CA ALA A 163 -12.90 1.91 0.90
C ALA A 163 -12.16 3.16 1.43
N PHE A 164 -12.51 4.35 0.97
CA PHE A 164 -11.92 5.62 1.42
C PHE A 164 -12.30 6.02 2.85
N GLN A 165 -13.27 5.38 3.48
CA GLN A 165 -13.55 5.54 4.91
C GLN A 165 -12.40 4.98 5.76
N ASN A 166 -11.62 4.04 5.22
CA ASN A 166 -10.43 3.52 5.84
C ASN A 166 -9.28 4.54 5.71
N LYS A 167 -8.83 5.09 6.85
CA LYS A 167 -7.64 5.93 6.88
C LYS A 167 -6.40 5.08 6.56
N ALA A 168 -5.48 5.68 5.86
CA ALA A 168 -4.18 5.11 5.56
C ALA A 168 -3.18 6.28 5.40
N ASP A 169 -2.80 6.87 6.51
CA ASP A 169 -1.90 8.04 6.55
C ASP A 169 -0.44 7.62 6.32
N PHE A 170 0.42 8.53 5.85
CA PHE A 170 1.84 8.25 5.67
C PHE A 170 2.49 7.80 6.98
N GLY A 171 3.29 6.75 6.95
CA GLY A 171 3.94 6.18 8.13
C GLY A 171 2.99 5.49 9.12
N GLN A 172 1.71 5.32 8.77
CA GLN A 172 0.76 4.64 9.63
C GLN A 172 1.03 3.13 9.69
N VAL A 173 0.90 2.57 10.88
CA VAL A 173 0.89 1.13 11.15
C VAL A 173 -0.53 0.72 11.56
N ILE A 174 -1.08 -0.29 10.89
CA ILE A 174 -2.40 -0.84 11.20
C ILE A 174 -2.25 -2.34 11.46
N LYS A 175 -2.59 -2.77 12.67
CA LYS A 175 -2.62 -4.20 13.01
C LYS A 175 -4.01 -4.76 12.72
N ILE A 176 -4.04 -5.92 12.03
CA ILE A 176 -5.25 -6.70 11.76
C ILE A 176 -4.99 -8.17 12.08
N ASP A 177 -6.03 -8.90 12.41
CA ASP A 177 -5.99 -10.33 12.73
C ASP A 177 -6.87 -11.13 11.78
N PHE A 178 -6.31 -12.17 11.12
CA PHE A 178 -7.01 -13.12 10.25
C PHE A 178 -6.99 -14.54 10.83
#